data_d5ab8c5a4bc3dcb2e257bb4fecff45be
#
_entry.id   d5ab8c5a4bc3dcb2e257bb4fecff45be
#
_cell.length_a   1.000
_cell.length_b   1.000
_cell.length_c   1.000
_cell.angle_alpha   90.00
_cell.angle_beta   90.00
_cell.angle_gamma   90.00
#
_symmetry.space_group_name_H-M   'P 1'
#
loop_
_entity.id
_entity.type
_entity.pdbx_description
1 polymer ?
#
loop_
_entity_poly.entity_id
_entity_poly.type
_entity_poly.pdbx_seq_one_letter_code
_entity_poly.pdbx_strand_id
1 'polypeptide(L)'
;MAIKPILFNTEMVRAILDGRKTCTRRLVKPQPDEKHIFPLGFVTDSTEKKEVGCFGFAANEYGGSIQYVKPPYRYAPGDILYVRETWHKYTKRIGKGESCRLAEFYGYKASVANSEDAEEPWHPSIHMPKEAARIWLKVTDVRVERLQEISEDGAVKEGIYVANCKDCNAPFGCDACPDEGYEEIDEFAELWDSTIKKSDIDRYGWDANPWVWVIEFERCEKPEE
;
A
#
# COMPACT_ATOMS: atom_id res chain seq x y z
N MET A 1 -5.30 -17.07 9.30
CA MET A 1 -4.49 -16.71 8.13
C MET A 1 -5.39 -16.78 6.91
N ALA A 2 -5.60 -15.70 6.21
CA ALA A 2 -6.37 -15.67 4.98
C ALA A 2 -5.50 -15.08 3.84
N ILE A 3 -5.81 -15.49 2.59
CA ILE A 3 -5.12 -14.95 1.41
C ILE A 3 -6.01 -13.89 0.77
N LYS A 4 -5.50 -12.67 0.64
CA LYS A 4 -6.27 -11.49 0.21
C LYS A 4 -5.53 -10.68 -0.86
N PRO A 5 -6.23 -9.99 -1.79
CA PRO A 5 -5.57 -9.13 -2.78
C PRO A 5 -5.12 -7.80 -2.16
N ILE A 6 -4.02 -7.25 -2.68
CA ILE A 6 -3.65 -5.86 -2.48
C ILE A 6 -3.18 -5.25 -3.81
N LEU A 7 -3.61 -4.03 -4.11
CA LEU A 7 -3.26 -3.36 -5.36
C LEU A 7 -2.18 -2.32 -5.10
N PHE A 8 -1.15 -2.35 -5.94
CA PHE A 8 -0.11 -1.34 -5.98
C PHE A 8 0.13 -0.83 -7.41
N ASN A 9 0.51 0.42 -7.55
CA ASN A 9 1.00 0.97 -8.80
C ASN A 9 2.44 0.49 -9.08
N THR A 10 2.94 0.79 -10.27
CA THR A 10 4.26 0.33 -10.73
C THR A 10 5.40 0.77 -9.81
N GLU A 11 5.39 2.02 -9.35
CA GLU A 11 6.45 2.58 -8.49
C GLU A 11 6.44 1.94 -7.08
N MET A 12 5.24 1.75 -6.51
CA MET A 12 5.10 1.04 -5.24
C MET A 12 5.57 -0.43 -5.35
N VAL A 13 5.30 -1.09 -6.48
CA VAL A 13 5.79 -2.45 -6.71
C VAL A 13 7.31 -2.49 -6.80
N ARG A 14 7.94 -1.53 -7.50
CA ARG A 14 9.41 -1.39 -7.53
C ARG A 14 9.96 -1.20 -6.12
N ALA A 15 9.38 -0.30 -5.33
CA ALA A 15 9.79 -0.08 -3.95
C ALA A 15 9.68 -1.34 -3.07
N ILE A 16 8.66 -2.19 -3.29
CA ILE A 16 8.53 -3.50 -2.60
C ILE A 16 9.63 -4.46 -3.06
N LEU A 17 9.90 -4.54 -4.36
CA LEU A 17 10.95 -5.41 -4.91
C LEU A 17 12.34 -5.01 -4.41
N ASP A 18 12.60 -3.72 -4.26
CA ASP A 18 13.83 -3.14 -3.71
C ASP A 18 13.93 -3.27 -2.18
N GLY A 19 12.86 -3.72 -1.51
CA GLY A 19 12.81 -3.86 -0.04
C GLY A 19 12.57 -2.55 0.72
N ARG A 20 12.37 -1.41 0.01
CA ARG A 20 12.13 -0.10 0.62
C ARG A 20 10.72 0.05 1.19
N LYS A 21 9.70 -0.48 0.49
CA LYS A 21 8.30 -0.37 0.92
C LYS A 21 7.89 -1.56 1.76
N THR A 22 7.62 -1.29 3.04
CA THR A 22 7.19 -2.28 4.05
C THR A 22 5.88 -1.93 4.73
N CYS A 23 5.28 -0.77 4.40
CA CYS A 23 3.95 -0.42 4.87
C CYS A 23 3.11 0.27 3.78
N THR A 24 1.83 0.40 4.01
CA THR A 24 0.92 1.17 3.15
C THR A 24 -0.21 1.78 3.96
N ARG A 25 -0.49 3.06 3.68
CA ARG A 25 -1.65 3.77 4.24
C ARG A 25 -2.85 3.67 3.32
N ARG A 26 -4.02 3.50 3.89
CA ARG A 26 -5.31 3.45 3.19
C ARG A 26 -6.35 4.23 3.97
N LEU A 27 -7.17 5.03 3.29
CA LEU A 27 -8.24 5.78 3.94
C LEU A 27 -9.17 4.87 4.74
N VAL A 28 -9.49 5.29 5.96
CA VAL A 28 -10.63 4.75 6.70
C VAL A 28 -11.92 5.21 6.00
N LYS A 29 -12.79 4.28 5.66
CA LYS A 29 -14.08 4.57 5.01
C LYS A 29 -15.22 3.78 5.65
N PRO A 30 -16.27 4.48 6.13
CA PRO A 30 -16.38 5.93 6.26
C PRO A 30 -15.40 6.50 7.29
N GLN A 31 -15.05 7.78 7.18
CA GLN A 31 -14.33 8.47 8.26
C GLN A 31 -15.19 8.49 9.52
N PRO A 32 -14.59 8.40 10.72
CA PRO A 32 -15.29 8.71 11.95
C PRO A 32 -15.90 10.10 11.89
N ASP A 33 -17.10 10.24 12.42
CA ASP A 33 -17.75 11.56 12.50
C ASP A 33 -17.11 12.42 13.60
N GLU A 34 -17.47 13.70 13.64
CA GLU A 34 -16.92 14.69 14.58
C GLU A 34 -17.15 14.35 16.06
N LYS A 35 -18.09 13.45 16.35
CA LYS A 35 -18.39 13.00 17.72
C LYS A 35 -17.58 11.77 18.13
N HIS A 36 -17.08 10.98 17.17
CA HIS A 36 -16.38 9.72 17.43
C HIS A 36 -14.91 9.86 17.05
N ILE A 37 -14.16 10.60 17.85
CA ILE A 37 -12.74 10.95 17.57
C ILE A 37 -11.73 10.20 18.44
N PHE A 38 -12.19 9.44 19.45
CA PHE A 38 -11.31 8.72 20.36
C PHE A 38 -11.10 7.29 19.89
N PRO A 39 -9.89 6.91 19.43
CA PRO A 39 -9.61 5.55 18.98
C PRO A 39 -9.58 4.59 20.19
N LEU A 40 -10.37 3.53 20.13
CA LEU A 40 -10.43 2.50 21.18
C LEU A 40 -9.58 1.26 20.85
N GLY A 41 -9.41 0.95 19.56
CA GLY A 41 -8.73 -0.25 19.12
C GLY A 41 -9.65 -1.25 18.42
N PHE A 42 -9.10 -2.45 18.14
CA PHE A 42 -9.83 -3.53 17.49
C PHE A 42 -10.75 -4.27 18.47
N VAL A 43 -11.94 -4.57 17.99
CA VAL A 43 -12.89 -5.44 18.70
C VAL A 43 -12.42 -6.88 18.56
N THR A 44 -11.95 -7.47 19.65
CA THR A 44 -11.49 -8.87 19.69
C THR A 44 -12.61 -9.84 20.05
N ASP A 45 -13.58 -9.38 20.81
CA ASP A 45 -14.77 -10.14 21.21
C ASP A 45 -16.00 -9.23 21.29
N SER A 46 -17.14 -9.71 20.79
CA SER A 46 -18.43 -9.04 20.85
C SER A 46 -19.58 -10.05 20.73
N THR A 47 -20.68 -9.77 21.40
CA THR A 47 -21.95 -10.47 21.19
C THR A 47 -22.45 -10.33 19.75
N GLU A 48 -22.14 -9.22 19.10
CA GLU A 48 -22.41 -8.93 17.70
C GLU A 48 -21.21 -9.37 16.83
N LYS A 49 -21.24 -10.59 16.33
CA LYS A 49 -20.14 -11.17 15.51
C LYS A 49 -19.68 -10.29 14.33
N LYS A 50 -20.55 -9.40 13.82
CA LYS A 50 -20.22 -8.47 12.73
C LYS A 50 -19.20 -7.39 13.15
N GLU A 51 -19.08 -7.13 14.45
CA GLU A 51 -18.18 -6.10 15.01
C GLU A 51 -16.78 -6.65 15.26
N VAL A 52 -16.63 -7.95 15.42
CA VAL A 52 -15.31 -8.59 15.62
C VAL A 52 -14.41 -8.30 14.41
N GLY A 53 -13.20 -7.79 14.71
CA GLY A 53 -12.24 -7.32 13.71
C GLY A 53 -12.56 -5.94 13.11
N CYS A 54 -13.55 -5.21 13.64
CA CYS A 54 -13.73 -3.79 13.39
C CYS A 54 -12.85 -2.99 14.36
N PHE A 55 -12.55 -1.75 13.99
CA PHE A 55 -11.91 -0.78 14.88
C PHE A 55 -12.98 0.18 15.41
N GLY A 56 -12.96 0.45 16.71
CA GLY A 56 -13.91 1.32 17.37
C GLY A 56 -13.37 2.73 17.58
N PHE A 57 -14.24 3.72 17.36
CA PHE A 57 -14.02 5.10 17.75
C PHE A 57 -15.12 5.52 18.72
N ALA A 58 -14.74 6.04 19.89
CA ALA A 58 -15.67 6.47 20.93
C ALA A 58 -15.98 7.94 20.85
N ALA A 59 -17.10 8.31 21.47
CA ALA A 59 -17.50 9.72 21.60
C ALA A 59 -16.69 10.49 22.64
N ASN A 60 -16.09 9.81 23.60
CA ASN A 60 -15.22 10.43 24.61
C ASN A 60 -14.21 9.40 25.15
N GLU A 61 -13.22 9.85 25.92
CA GLU A 61 -12.17 9.02 26.50
C GLU A 61 -12.65 7.90 27.43
N TYR A 62 -13.85 8.03 27.98
CA TYR A 62 -14.47 7.03 28.85
C TYR A 62 -15.41 6.06 28.11
N GLY A 63 -15.53 6.19 26.78
CA GLY A 63 -16.41 5.38 25.94
C GLY A 63 -17.62 6.16 25.41
N GLY A 64 -18.81 5.79 25.80
CA GLY A 64 -20.05 6.37 25.26
C GLY A 64 -20.51 5.63 23.99
N SER A 65 -21.07 6.35 23.03
CA SER A 65 -21.42 5.76 21.72
C SER A 65 -20.15 5.40 20.94
N ILE A 66 -20.20 4.29 20.20
CA ILE A 66 -19.05 3.78 19.45
C ILE A 66 -19.43 3.68 17.97
N GLN A 67 -18.59 4.25 17.12
CA GLN A 67 -18.63 4.04 15.68
C GLN A 67 -17.60 2.98 15.29
N TYR A 68 -18.04 1.95 14.58
CA TYR A 68 -17.17 0.88 14.11
C TYR A 68 -16.80 1.05 12.64
N VAL A 69 -15.52 0.92 12.33
CA VAL A 69 -14.97 0.92 10.97
C VAL A 69 -14.25 -0.38 10.69
N LYS A 70 -14.20 -0.78 9.41
CA LYS A 70 -13.61 -2.05 9.01
C LYS A 70 -12.33 -1.80 8.21
N PRO A 71 -11.24 -2.54 8.50
CA PRO A 71 -10.06 -2.52 7.65
C PRO A 71 -10.40 -2.94 6.20
N PRO A 72 -9.70 -2.40 5.20
CA PRO A 72 -9.85 -2.87 3.82
C PRO A 72 -9.69 -4.39 3.75
N TYR A 73 -10.61 -5.07 3.06
CA TYR A 73 -10.62 -6.54 2.98
C TYR A 73 -10.52 -7.25 4.34
N ARG A 74 -10.78 -6.57 5.46
CA ARG A 74 -10.57 -7.06 6.83
C ARG A 74 -9.15 -7.60 7.05
N TYR A 75 -8.14 -6.88 6.57
CA TYR A 75 -6.76 -7.25 6.82
C TYR A 75 -6.50 -7.36 8.32
N ALA A 76 -5.73 -8.38 8.69
CA ALA A 76 -5.33 -8.64 10.06
C ALA A 76 -3.91 -9.19 10.09
N PRO A 77 -3.16 -9.00 11.19
CA PRO A 77 -1.85 -9.61 11.36
C PRO A 77 -1.88 -11.13 11.08
N GLY A 78 -0.88 -11.61 10.34
CA GLY A 78 -0.79 -12.99 9.90
C GLY A 78 -1.51 -13.33 8.59
N ASP A 79 -2.29 -12.41 7.99
CA ASP A 79 -2.85 -12.61 6.66
C ASP A 79 -1.76 -12.52 5.58
N ILE A 80 -1.98 -13.24 4.49
CA ILE A 80 -1.10 -13.21 3.32
C ILE A 80 -1.76 -12.38 2.22
N LEU A 81 -1.02 -11.43 1.70
CA LEU A 81 -1.48 -10.57 0.61
C LEU A 81 -0.78 -10.97 -0.69
N TYR A 82 -1.56 -11.23 -1.74
CA TYR A 82 -1.00 -11.31 -3.08
C TYR A 82 -1.08 -9.95 -3.76
N VAL A 83 0.06 -9.47 -4.25
CA VAL A 83 0.16 -8.16 -4.91
C VAL A 83 -0.40 -8.27 -6.31
N ARG A 84 -1.30 -7.34 -6.64
CA ARG A 84 -1.83 -7.13 -7.98
C ARG A 84 -1.17 -5.88 -8.56
N GLU A 85 -0.45 -6.06 -9.66
CA GLU A 85 0.31 -5.03 -10.35
C GLU A 85 -0.09 -4.94 -11.84
N THR A 86 0.38 -3.94 -12.55
CA THR A 86 0.17 -3.82 -14.00
C THR A 86 0.94 -4.93 -14.70
N TRP A 87 0.25 -5.72 -15.51
CA TRP A 87 0.70 -6.99 -16.06
C TRP A 87 0.25 -7.20 -17.51
N HIS A 88 0.84 -8.19 -18.19
CA HIS A 88 0.33 -8.74 -19.43
C HIS A 88 0.59 -10.24 -19.52
N LYS A 89 -0.09 -10.92 -20.42
CA LYS A 89 0.13 -12.33 -20.72
C LYS A 89 0.74 -12.44 -22.10
N TYR A 90 1.80 -13.21 -22.24
CA TYR A 90 2.46 -13.43 -23.52
C TYR A 90 2.82 -14.90 -23.70
N THR A 91 3.02 -15.30 -24.96
CA THR A 91 3.36 -16.66 -25.33
C THR A 91 4.79 -16.71 -25.84
N LYS A 92 5.58 -17.64 -25.35
CA LYS A 92 6.96 -17.86 -25.81
C LYS A 92 7.19 -19.33 -26.15
N ARG A 93 7.97 -19.59 -27.19
CA ARG A 93 8.46 -20.94 -27.50
C ARG A 93 9.52 -21.36 -26.50
N ILE A 94 9.35 -22.54 -25.90
CA ILE A 94 10.31 -23.17 -24.98
C ILE A 94 10.68 -24.56 -25.52
N GLY A 95 11.92 -25.00 -25.22
CA GLY A 95 12.46 -26.28 -25.71
C GLY A 95 13.23 -26.12 -27.02
N LYS A 96 13.83 -27.22 -27.46
CA LYS A 96 14.58 -27.30 -28.72
C LYS A 96 14.11 -28.53 -29.52
N GLY A 97 14.18 -28.44 -30.88
CA GLY A 97 13.80 -29.54 -31.76
C GLY A 97 12.35 -29.99 -31.55
N GLU A 98 12.13 -31.28 -31.46
CA GLU A 98 10.82 -31.90 -31.30
C GLU A 98 10.14 -31.57 -29.94
N SER A 99 10.92 -31.15 -28.95
CA SER A 99 10.39 -30.73 -27.65
C SER A 99 9.93 -29.24 -27.61
N CYS A 100 10.02 -28.55 -28.76
CA CYS A 100 9.59 -27.14 -28.85
C CYS A 100 8.09 -27.00 -28.71
N ARG A 101 7.65 -26.26 -27.67
CA ARG A 101 6.24 -25.98 -27.41
C ARG A 101 6.02 -24.51 -27.09
N LEU A 102 4.81 -24.03 -27.35
CA LEU A 102 4.38 -22.73 -26.87
C LEU A 102 4.01 -22.82 -25.38
N ALA A 103 4.49 -21.88 -24.59
CA ALA A 103 4.12 -21.75 -23.19
C ALA A 103 3.69 -20.30 -22.90
N GLU A 104 2.75 -20.16 -22.00
CA GLU A 104 2.23 -18.87 -21.57
C GLU A 104 3.03 -18.36 -20.36
N PHE A 105 3.30 -17.07 -20.36
CA PHE A 105 4.04 -16.37 -19.31
C PHE A 105 3.32 -15.08 -18.94
N TYR A 106 3.65 -14.55 -17.77
CA TYR A 106 3.21 -13.24 -17.30
C TYR A 106 4.39 -12.26 -17.34
N GLY A 107 4.15 -11.08 -17.92
CA GLY A 107 5.04 -9.93 -17.88
C GLY A 107 4.53 -8.88 -16.91
N TYR A 108 5.42 -8.11 -16.31
CA TYR A 108 5.08 -7.14 -15.27
C TYR A 108 5.74 -5.81 -15.55
N LYS A 109 4.94 -4.75 -15.61
CA LYS A 109 5.40 -3.40 -15.94
C LYS A 109 6.52 -2.92 -14.99
N ALA A 110 6.48 -3.31 -13.73
CA ALA A 110 7.49 -2.94 -12.76
C ALA A 110 8.89 -3.51 -13.05
N SER A 111 9.00 -4.60 -13.82
CA SER A 111 10.27 -5.26 -14.15
C SER A 111 10.81 -4.93 -15.54
N VAL A 112 10.12 -4.11 -16.32
CA VAL A 112 10.55 -3.72 -17.67
C VAL A 112 11.12 -2.30 -17.61
N ALA A 113 12.36 -2.13 -18.07
CA ALA A 113 13.05 -0.85 -18.05
C ALA A 113 12.34 0.18 -18.97
N ASN A 114 11.88 -0.28 -20.15
CA ASN A 114 11.09 0.52 -21.09
C ASN A 114 9.72 -0.14 -21.27
N SER A 115 8.74 0.37 -20.54
CA SER A 115 7.37 -0.16 -20.57
C SER A 115 6.64 0.06 -21.90
N GLU A 116 7.23 0.85 -22.82
CA GLU A 116 6.70 1.12 -24.16
C GLU A 116 7.04 0.02 -25.17
N ASP A 117 8.05 -0.81 -24.90
CA ASP A 117 8.50 -1.89 -25.77
C ASP A 117 7.69 -3.19 -25.63
N ALA A 118 6.62 -3.20 -24.86
CA ALA A 118 5.77 -4.38 -24.73
C ALA A 118 4.93 -4.52 -26.03
N GLU A 119 5.16 -5.58 -26.79
CA GLU A 119 4.36 -5.94 -27.96
C GLU A 119 2.88 -6.19 -27.61
N GLU A 120 2.61 -6.56 -26.36
CA GLU A 120 1.28 -6.85 -25.83
C GLU A 120 0.79 -5.72 -24.91
N PRO A 121 -0.51 -5.36 -24.96
CA PRO A 121 -1.07 -4.28 -24.15
C PRO A 121 -1.00 -4.59 -22.66
N TRP A 122 -0.67 -3.57 -21.85
CA TRP A 122 -0.68 -3.65 -20.40
C TRP A 122 -2.10 -3.71 -19.84
N HIS A 123 -2.38 -4.70 -19.02
CA HIS A 123 -3.63 -4.82 -18.28
C HIS A 123 -3.52 -4.12 -16.90
N PRO A 124 -4.57 -3.37 -16.48
CA PRO A 124 -4.62 -2.78 -15.16
C PRO A 124 -4.53 -3.83 -14.03
N SER A 125 -3.91 -3.45 -12.92
CA SER A 125 -3.73 -4.32 -11.74
C SER A 125 -5.04 -4.88 -11.19
N ILE A 126 -6.15 -4.16 -11.34
CA ILE A 126 -7.47 -4.61 -10.87
C ILE A 126 -7.97 -5.89 -11.56
N HIS A 127 -7.45 -6.21 -12.74
CA HIS A 127 -7.83 -7.41 -13.50
C HIS A 127 -6.80 -8.55 -13.39
N MET A 128 -5.71 -8.37 -12.61
CA MET A 128 -4.69 -9.40 -12.44
C MET A 128 -5.24 -10.59 -11.65
N PRO A 129 -5.21 -11.82 -12.18
CA PRO A 129 -5.63 -12.99 -11.45
C PRO A 129 -4.59 -13.42 -10.39
N LYS A 130 -5.03 -14.17 -9.37
CA LYS A 130 -4.16 -14.64 -8.27
C LYS A 130 -2.97 -15.48 -8.78
N GLU A 131 -3.20 -16.29 -9.81
CA GLU A 131 -2.20 -17.18 -10.40
C GLU A 131 -1.00 -16.42 -11.01
N ALA A 132 -1.27 -15.18 -11.46
CA ALA A 132 -0.23 -14.29 -11.99
C ALA A 132 0.56 -13.57 -10.88
N ALA A 133 0.15 -13.68 -9.62
CA ALA A 133 0.84 -13.00 -8.53
C ALA A 133 2.21 -13.62 -8.27
N ARG A 134 3.25 -12.77 -8.28
CA ARG A 134 4.64 -13.14 -8.00
C ARG A 134 5.19 -12.56 -6.70
N ILE A 135 4.48 -11.62 -6.10
CA ILE A 135 4.86 -10.95 -4.85
C ILE A 135 3.81 -11.28 -3.80
N TRP A 136 4.29 -11.80 -2.68
CA TRP A 136 3.48 -12.21 -1.55
C TRP A 136 3.98 -11.51 -0.32
N LEU A 137 3.05 -10.97 0.46
CA LEU A 137 3.34 -10.16 1.63
C LEU A 137 2.58 -10.74 2.82
N LYS A 138 3.24 -10.87 3.95
CA LYS A 138 2.61 -11.25 5.21
C LYS A 138 2.35 -9.99 6.02
N VAL A 139 1.11 -9.77 6.42
CA VAL A 139 0.74 -8.65 7.27
C VAL A 139 1.33 -8.86 8.68
N THR A 140 2.10 -7.91 9.13
CA THR A 140 2.73 -7.92 10.47
C THR A 140 1.94 -7.10 11.46
N ASP A 141 1.39 -5.95 11.02
CA ASP A 141 0.58 -5.06 11.86
C ASP A 141 -0.51 -4.37 11.06
N VAL A 142 -1.61 -4.03 11.73
CA VAL A 142 -2.68 -3.17 11.20
C VAL A 142 -3.13 -2.25 12.31
N ARG A 143 -3.02 -0.95 12.10
CA ARG A 143 -3.43 0.08 13.07
C ARG A 143 -4.09 1.26 12.38
N VAL A 144 -4.61 2.18 13.16
CA VAL A 144 -5.25 3.40 12.70
C VAL A 144 -4.49 4.60 13.25
N GLU A 145 -4.19 5.55 12.37
CA GLU A 145 -3.47 6.80 12.69
C GLU A 145 -4.14 7.97 11.97
N ARG A 146 -3.87 9.19 12.42
CA ARG A 146 -4.06 10.37 11.57
C ARG A 146 -3.00 10.39 10.48
N LEU A 147 -3.34 10.86 9.29
CA LEU A 147 -2.42 10.86 8.15
C LEU A 147 -1.13 11.63 8.46
N GLN A 148 -1.24 12.80 9.12
CA GLN A 148 -0.11 13.65 9.47
C GLN A 148 0.66 13.19 10.73
N GLU A 149 0.26 12.09 11.37
CA GLU A 149 1.06 11.43 12.42
C GLU A 149 2.18 10.55 11.83
N ILE A 150 2.32 10.53 10.50
CA ILE A 150 3.41 9.83 9.84
C ILE A 150 4.76 10.43 10.25
N SER A 151 5.71 9.57 10.60
CA SER A 151 7.12 9.96 10.82
C SER A 151 7.92 9.88 9.51
N GLU A 152 9.10 10.46 9.47
CA GLU A 152 10.05 10.31 8.36
C GLU A 152 10.32 8.83 8.05
N ASP A 153 10.61 8.01 9.07
CA ASP A 153 10.76 6.55 8.93
C ASP A 153 9.49 5.91 8.35
N GLY A 154 8.32 6.41 8.73
CA GLY A 154 7.04 6.00 8.17
C GLY A 154 6.90 6.32 6.69
N ALA A 155 7.36 7.48 6.24
CA ALA A 155 7.37 7.88 4.83
C ALA A 155 8.36 7.02 4.02
N VAL A 156 9.55 6.77 4.56
CA VAL A 156 10.51 5.84 3.95
C VAL A 156 9.92 4.43 3.82
N LYS A 157 9.22 3.93 4.83
CA LYS A 157 8.53 2.64 4.79
C LYS A 157 7.37 2.58 3.79
N GLU A 158 6.78 3.72 3.43
CA GLU A 158 5.83 3.82 2.31
C GLU A 158 6.51 3.68 0.93
N GLY A 159 7.85 3.69 0.91
CA GLY A 159 8.66 3.55 -0.29
C GLY A 159 9.10 4.89 -0.88
N ILE A 160 8.93 5.98 -0.12
CA ILE A 160 9.49 7.29 -0.49
C ILE A 160 11.01 7.16 -0.52
N TYR A 161 11.60 7.73 -1.53
CA TYR A 161 13.04 7.77 -1.71
C TYR A 161 13.44 9.15 -2.25
N VAL A 162 14.05 9.93 -1.40
CA VAL A 162 14.64 11.20 -1.77
C VAL A 162 16.08 10.92 -2.18
N ALA A 163 16.34 10.89 -3.48
CA ALA A 163 17.66 10.48 -3.99
C ALA A 163 18.72 11.58 -3.91
N ASN A 164 18.31 12.83 -4.13
CA ASN A 164 19.25 13.94 -4.30
C ASN A 164 18.71 15.24 -3.70
N CYS A 165 19.65 16.12 -3.32
CA CYS A 165 19.35 17.48 -2.89
C CYS A 165 18.61 18.28 -3.98
N LYS A 166 17.48 18.87 -3.65
CA LYS A 166 16.70 19.69 -4.58
C LYS A 166 17.50 20.92 -5.03
N ASP A 167 18.35 21.45 -4.16
CA ASP A 167 19.11 22.70 -4.45
C ASP A 167 20.43 22.46 -5.17
N CYS A 168 21.19 21.44 -4.82
CA CYS A 168 22.51 21.20 -5.39
C CYS A 168 22.65 19.84 -6.10
N ASN A 169 21.58 19.03 -6.15
CA ASN A 169 21.55 17.69 -6.72
C ASN A 169 22.62 16.72 -6.16
N ALA A 170 23.19 17.02 -4.99
CA ALA A 170 24.10 16.12 -4.32
C ALA A 170 23.34 14.89 -3.80
N PRO A 171 23.98 13.71 -3.78
CA PRO A 171 23.36 12.54 -3.18
C PRO A 171 23.15 12.74 -1.68
N PHE A 172 22.22 12.00 -1.11
CA PHE A 172 21.78 12.01 0.27
C PHE A 172 22.83 12.51 1.28
N GLY A 173 22.48 13.52 2.10
CA GLY A 173 23.40 14.05 3.14
C GLY A 173 24.23 15.25 2.68
N CYS A 174 23.66 16.17 1.93
CA CYS A 174 24.33 17.41 1.59
C CYS A 174 24.43 18.34 2.79
N ASP A 175 25.62 18.38 3.41
CA ASP A 175 25.93 19.33 4.50
C ASP A 175 26.13 20.79 4.02
N ALA A 176 26.10 21.05 2.72
CA ALA A 176 26.43 22.33 2.10
C ALA A 176 25.24 23.23 1.81
N CYS A 177 24.02 22.68 1.79
CA CYS A 177 22.79 23.45 1.59
C CYS A 177 22.20 23.82 2.95
N PRO A 178 21.72 25.08 3.12
CA PRO A 178 20.95 25.39 4.32
C PRO A 178 19.74 24.47 4.40
N ASP A 179 19.47 24.03 5.60
CA ASP A 179 18.53 23.01 6.07
C ASP A 179 17.04 23.20 5.62
N GLU A 180 16.81 23.40 4.34
CA GLU A 180 15.49 23.20 3.76
C GLU A 180 15.40 21.70 3.39
N GLY A 181 15.18 20.92 4.47
CA GLY A 181 15.33 19.48 4.50
C GLY A 181 14.57 18.77 3.38
N TYR A 182 15.14 17.68 2.94
CA TYR A 182 14.44 16.58 2.27
C TYR A 182 13.41 16.06 3.25
N GLU A 183 12.24 16.61 3.21
CA GLU A 183 11.21 16.12 4.07
C GLU A 183 10.54 14.96 3.31
N GLU A 184 10.93 13.73 3.63
CA GLU A 184 10.26 12.52 3.17
C GLU A 184 8.74 12.62 3.39
N ILE A 185 8.33 13.39 4.39
CA ILE A 185 6.94 13.70 4.70
C ILE A 185 6.30 14.55 3.60
N ASP A 186 6.99 15.56 3.06
CA ASP A 186 6.47 16.40 1.98
C ASP A 186 6.30 15.62 0.69
N GLU A 187 7.28 14.81 0.32
CA GLU A 187 7.18 13.92 -0.84
C GLU A 187 6.06 12.90 -0.65
N PHE A 188 5.86 12.40 0.58
CA PHE A 188 4.73 11.53 0.88
C PHE A 188 3.40 12.28 0.77
N ALA A 189 3.31 13.53 1.23
CA ALA A 189 2.11 14.35 1.14
C ALA A 189 1.71 14.58 -0.32
N GLU A 190 2.66 14.94 -1.19
CA GLU A 190 2.43 15.08 -2.62
C GLU A 190 1.98 13.76 -3.27
N LEU A 191 2.65 12.66 -2.94
CA LEU A 191 2.27 11.33 -3.42
C LEU A 191 0.85 10.98 -2.96
N TRP A 192 0.51 11.22 -1.69
CA TRP A 192 -0.81 10.96 -1.13
C TRP A 192 -1.89 11.71 -1.91
N ASP A 193 -1.73 13.03 -2.06
CA ASP A 193 -2.68 13.88 -2.77
C ASP A 193 -2.84 13.48 -4.23
N SER A 194 -1.78 13.01 -4.88
CA SER A 194 -1.85 12.50 -6.25
C SER A 194 -2.76 11.26 -6.40
N THR A 195 -2.98 10.52 -5.31
CA THR A 195 -3.86 9.33 -5.28
C THR A 195 -5.32 9.68 -5.00
N ILE A 196 -5.60 10.90 -4.53
CA ILE A 196 -6.95 11.36 -4.18
C ILE A 196 -7.59 12.04 -5.39
N LYS A 197 -8.87 11.77 -5.61
CA LYS A 197 -9.62 12.48 -6.65
C LYS A 197 -9.71 13.96 -6.33
N LYS A 198 -9.56 14.83 -7.32
CA LYS A 198 -9.65 16.29 -7.13
C LYS A 198 -10.93 16.74 -6.43
N SER A 199 -12.07 16.06 -6.65
CA SER A 199 -13.34 16.34 -5.98
C SER A 199 -13.35 15.99 -4.49
N ASP A 200 -12.41 15.21 -4.02
CA ASP A 200 -12.37 14.65 -2.67
C ASP A 200 -11.15 15.15 -1.87
N ILE A 201 -10.34 16.04 -2.47
CA ILE A 201 -9.08 16.51 -1.88
C ILE A 201 -9.32 17.25 -0.55
N ASP A 202 -10.34 18.12 -0.48
CA ASP A 202 -10.71 18.86 0.73
C ASP A 202 -11.12 17.95 1.89
N ARG A 203 -11.47 16.69 1.60
CA ARG A 203 -11.94 15.72 2.60
C ARG A 203 -10.91 14.67 2.96
N TYR A 204 -10.06 14.30 2.02
CA TYR A 204 -9.16 13.15 2.14
C TYR A 204 -7.71 13.45 1.77
N GLY A 205 -7.41 14.68 1.32
CA GLY A 205 -6.07 15.13 1.05
C GLY A 205 -5.24 15.28 2.32
N TRP A 206 -3.98 15.63 2.14
CA TRP A 206 -3.02 15.80 3.22
C TRP A 206 -3.51 16.79 4.29
N ASP A 207 -3.97 17.99 3.86
CA ASP A 207 -4.40 19.06 4.76
C ASP A 207 -5.66 18.70 5.57
N ALA A 208 -6.50 17.81 5.04
CA ALA A 208 -7.68 17.32 5.74
C ALA A 208 -7.31 16.37 6.91
N ASN A 209 -6.09 15.88 6.95
CA ASN A 209 -5.56 14.97 7.97
C ASN A 209 -6.54 13.84 8.32
N PRO A 210 -6.98 13.03 7.34
CA PRO A 210 -7.97 11.99 7.57
C PRO A 210 -7.40 10.85 8.41
N TRP A 211 -8.28 10.05 9.00
CA TRP A 211 -7.91 8.77 9.58
C TRP A 211 -7.53 7.78 8.48
N VAL A 212 -6.43 7.07 8.70
CA VAL A 212 -5.91 6.06 7.78
C VAL A 212 -5.64 4.73 8.48
N TRP A 213 -5.80 3.65 7.75
CA TRP A 213 -5.26 2.35 8.09
C TRP A 213 -3.79 2.34 7.73
N VAL A 214 -2.93 2.00 8.65
CA VAL A 214 -1.53 1.65 8.40
C VAL A 214 -1.42 0.13 8.42
N ILE A 215 -0.96 -0.43 7.32
CA ILE A 215 -0.83 -1.87 7.12
C ILE A 215 0.64 -2.15 6.91
N GLU A 216 1.29 -2.73 7.90
CA GLU A 216 2.69 -3.16 7.81
C GLU A 216 2.78 -4.59 7.29
N PHE A 217 3.82 -4.85 6.53
CA PHE A 217 4.02 -6.17 5.93
C PHE A 217 5.49 -6.48 5.66
N GLU A 218 5.78 -7.74 5.56
CA GLU A 218 7.05 -8.30 5.12
C GLU A 218 6.86 -9.16 3.87
N ARG A 219 7.88 -9.27 3.01
CA ARG A 219 7.81 -10.22 1.89
C ARG A 219 7.89 -11.65 2.41
N CYS A 220 7.09 -12.50 1.84
CA CYS A 220 7.08 -13.92 2.16
C CYS A 220 7.04 -14.77 0.88
N GLU A 221 7.24 -16.05 1.03
CA GLU A 221 7.05 -17.01 -0.05
C GLU A 221 5.57 -17.21 -0.38
N LYS A 222 5.30 -17.69 -1.59
CA LYS A 222 3.96 -18.09 -1.97
C LYS A 222 3.51 -19.22 -1.02
N PRO A 223 2.36 -19.08 -0.33
CA PRO A 223 1.86 -20.16 0.50
C PRO A 223 1.56 -21.40 -0.33
N GLU A 224 1.91 -22.55 0.20
CA GLU A 224 1.49 -23.84 -0.36
C GLU A 224 -0.04 -23.97 -0.23
N GLU A 225 -0.70 -24.42 -1.28
CA GLU A 225 -2.17 -24.61 -1.32
C GLU A 225 -2.57 -25.92 -0.66
#